data_3218736f12029c471962a85bb456a763
#
_entry.id   3218736f12029c471962a85bb456a763
#
_cell.length_a   1.000
_cell.length_b   1.000
_cell.length_c   1.000
_cell.angle_alpha   90.00
_cell.angle_beta   90.00
_cell.angle_gamma   90.00
#
_symmetry.space_group_name_H-M   'P 1'
#
loop_
_entity.id
_entity.type
_entity.pdbx_description
1 polymer ?
#
loop_
_entity_poly.entity_id
_entity_poly.type
_entity_poly.pdbx_seq_one_letter_code
_entity_poly.pdbx_strand_id
1 'polypeptide(L)' 'MADERPTIAVLGGTGDLGSGLAYRWVSSGFPVILGSRSEERAEAAAAEIRSAIGGNISGK' A
#
# COMPACT_ATOMS: atom_id res chain seq x y z
N MET A 1 23.34 8.82 -1.43
CA MET A 1 22.69 8.64 -1.04
C MET A 1 21.66 8.18 -1.26
N ALA A 2 21.51 7.71 -0.91
CA ALA A 2 20.48 7.01 -1.36
C ALA A 2 19.24 7.60 -1.15
N ASP A 3 18.46 7.43 -2.03
CA ASP A 3 17.18 7.88 -2.02
C ASP A 3 16.31 6.88 -1.38
N GLU A 4 16.71 6.41 -0.24
CA GLU A 4 15.95 5.40 0.47
C GLU A 4 14.78 6.02 1.17
N ARG A 5 13.59 5.65 0.77
CA ARG A 5 12.38 6.10 1.42
C ARG A 5 11.92 5.05 2.41
N PRO A 6 11.40 5.45 3.55
CA PRO A 6 10.92 4.48 4.53
C PRO A 6 9.73 3.69 4.01
N THR A 7 9.66 2.44 4.40
CA THR A 7 8.48 1.62 4.10
C THR A 7 7.35 2.07 5.02
N ILE A 8 6.20 2.33 4.43
CA ILE A 8 5.04 2.81 5.17
C ILE A 8 4.06 1.66 5.35
N ALA A 9 3.74 1.36 6.59
CA ALA A 9 2.76 0.33 6.90
C ALA A 9 1.43 1.00 7.20
N VAL A 10 0.39 0.61 6.48
CA VAL A 10 -0.94 1.17 6.65
C VAL A 10 -1.83 0.09 7.23
N LEU A 11 -2.17 0.23 8.50
CA LEU A 11 -3.04 -0.74 9.17
C LEU A 11 -4.48 -0.43 8.86
N GLY A 12 -5.26 -1.47 8.59
CA GLY A 12 -6.64 -1.28 8.18
C GLY A 12 -6.75 -0.70 6.78
N GLY A 13 -5.75 -0.94 5.96
CA GLY A 13 -5.65 -0.31 4.65
C GLY A 13 -6.65 -0.79 3.62
N THR A 14 -7.53 -1.72 4.00
CA THR A 14 -8.57 -2.16 3.08
C THR A 14 -9.83 -1.31 3.19
N GLY A 15 -9.86 -0.35 4.13
CA GLY A 15 -10.97 0.58 4.23
C GLY A 15 -10.76 1.75 3.28
N ASP A 16 -11.82 2.55 3.12
CA ASP A 16 -11.77 3.65 2.17
C ASP A 16 -10.67 4.65 2.48
N LEU A 17 -10.53 5.02 3.75
CA LEU A 17 -9.54 6.01 4.14
C LEU A 17 -8.13 5.44 4.00
N GLY A 18 -7.92 4.22 4.49
CA GLY A 18 -6.61 3.61 4.43
C GLY A 18 -6.15 3.38 3.00
N SER A 19 -7.07 2.94 2.14
CA SER A 19 -6.73 2.72 0.73
C SER A 19 -6.35 4.03 0.05
N GLY A 20 -7.04 5.11 0.37
CA GLY A 20 -6.73 6.41 -0.21
C GLY A 20 -5.35 6.90 0.20
N LEU A 21 -4.99 6.71 1.46
CA LEU A 21 -3.67 7.10 1.93
C LEU A 21 -2.58 6.24 1.29
N ALA A 22 -2.82 4.94 1.18
CA ALA A 22 -1.86 4.04 0.57
C ALA A 22 -1.62 4.43 -0.89
N TYR A 23 -2.69 4.73 -1.59
CA TYR A 23 -2.60 5.15 -2.99
C TYR A 23 -1.70 6.39 -3.12
N ARG A 24 -1.90 7.36 -2.24
CA ARG A 24 -1.11 8.59 -2.29
C ARG A 24 0.36 8.32 -2.06
N TRP A 25 0.67 7.52 -1.05
CA TRP A 25 2.07 7.24 -0.72
C TRP A 25 2.74 6.44 -1.82
N VAL A 26 2.03 5.46 -2.39
CA VAL A 26 2.59 4.69 -3.49
C VAL A 26 2.82 5.59 -4.69
N SER A 27 1.90 6.49 -4.97
CA SER A 27 2.05 7.45 -6.06
C SER A 27 3.24 8.36 -5.85
N SER A 28 3.59 8.63 -4.60
CA SER A 28 4.73 9.47 -4.28
C SER A 28 6.05 8.70 -4.27
N GLY A 29 5.99 7.39 -4.52
CA GLY A 29 7.20 6.58 -4.62
C GLY A 29 7.61 5.88 -3.35
N PHE A 30 6.77 5.87 -2.31
CA PHE A 30 7.09 5.16 -1.09
C PHE A 30 6.67 3.69 -1.19
N PRO A 31 7.49 2.77 -0.69
CA PRO A 31 7.04 1.38 -0.57
C PRO A 31 5.99 1.28 0.54
N VAL A 32 4.90 0.60 0.26
CA VAL A 32 3.77 0.55 1.18
C VAL A 32 3.39 -0.90 1.46
N ILE A 33 3.06 -1.18 2.70
CA ILE A 33 2.53 -2.47 3.11
C ILE A 33 1.16 -2.25 3.71
N LEU A 34 0.15 -2.88 3.13
CA LEU A 34 -1.20 -2.81 3.66
C LEU A 34 -1.41 -3.93 4.66
N GLY A 35 -1.89 -3.57 5.85
CA GLY A 35 -2.20 -4.53 6.89
C GLY A 35 -3.69 -4.64 7.08
N SER A 36 -4.18 -5.86 7.29
CA SER A 36 -5.60 -6.10 7.48
C SER A 36 -5.77 -7.34 8.33
N ARG A 37 -6.97 -7.52 8.86
CA ARG A 37 -7.29 -8.75 9.56
C ARG A 37 -7.25 -9.95 8.63
N SER A 38 -7.47 -9.72 7.36
CA SER A 38 -7.47 -10.77 6.37
C SER A 38 -6.33 -10.51 5.40
N GLU A 39 -5.41 -11.45 5.34
CA GLU A 39 -4.29 -11.35 4.43
C GLU A 39 -4.78 -11.31 2.98
N GLU A 40 -5.84 -12.04 2.70
CA GLU A 40 -6.41 -12.05 1.36
C GLU A 40 -6.92 -10.68 0.95
N ARG A 41 -7.58 -9.98 1.87
CA ARG A 41 -8.09 -8.65 1.58
C ARG A 41 -6.96 -7.66 1.38
N ALA A 42 -5.94 -7.76 2.21
CA ALA A 42 -4.79 -6.87 2.09
C ALA A 42 -4.10 -7.08 0.75
N GLU A 43 -3.93 -8.33 0.36
CA GLU A 43 -3.28 -8.64 -0.91
C GLU A 43 -4.13 -8.17 -2.09
N ALA A 44 -5.45 -8.36 -2.00
CA ALA A 44 -6.34 -7.92 -3.07
C ALA A 44 -6.32 -6.41 -3.22
N ALA A 45 -6.34 -5.68 -2.11
CA ALA A 45 -6.29 -4.22 -2.16
C ALA A 45 -4.95 -3.74 -2.71
N ALA A 46 -3.86 -4.39 -2.30
CA ALA A 46 -2.54 -4.04 -2.81
C ALA A 46 -2.44 -4.29 -4.30
N ALA A 47 -3.02 -5.40 -4.75
CA ALA A 47 -3.00 -5.74 -6.17
C ALA A 47 -3.77 -4.73 -7.00
N GLU A 48 -4.89 -4.24 -6.47
CA GLU A 48 -5.66 -3.23 -7.16
C GLU A 48 -4.87 -1.94 -7.35
N ILE A 49 -4.21 -1.50 -6.29
CA ILE A 49 -3.42 -0.27 -6.35
C ILE A 49 -2.24 -0.46 -7.29
N ARG A 50 -1.57 -1.61 -7.18
CA ARG A 50 -0.43 -1.91 -8.05
C ARG A 50 -0.84 -1.91 -9.51
N SER A 51 -2.01 -2.44 -9.80
CA SER A 51 -2.52 -2.49 -11.16
C SER A 51 -2.86 -1.10 -11.68
N ALA A 52 -3.31 -0.22 -10.79
CA ALA A 52 -3.72 1.12 -11.19
C ALA A 52 -2.52 2.04 -11.43
N ILE A 53 -1.53 1.99 -10.55
CA ILE A 53 -0.44 2.95 -10.62
C ILE A 53 0.95 2.30 -10.63
N GLY A 54 1.02 1.00 -10.47
CA GLY A 54 2.28 0.27 -10.63
C GLY A 54 3.33 0.59 -9.60
N GLY A 55 3.01 0.79 -8.38
CA GLY A 55 3.98 1.11 -7.35
C GLY A 55 4.45 -0.09 -6.58
N ASN A 56 5.22 0.18 -5.55
CA ASN A 56 5.76 -0.86 -4.67
C ASN A 56 4.82 -1.00 -3.47
N ILE A 57 3.85 -1.88 -3.58
CA ILE A 57 2.88 -2.08 -2.53
C ILE A 57 2.58 -3.57 -2.40
N SER A 58 2.45 -4.02 -1.16
CA SER A 58 2.11 -5.41 -0.88
C SER A 58 1.11 -5.45 0.28
N GLY A 59 0.46 -6.59 0.46
CA GLY A 59 -0.49 -6.79 1.53
C GLY A 59 -0.06 -7.92 2.43
N LYS A 60 -0.35 -7.78 3.73
CA LYS A 60 -0.04 -8.82 4.70
C LYS A 60 -1.11 -8.98 5.74
#